data_70691c9717feb340f8eb81dc0adda5c4
#
_entry.id   70691c9717feb340f8eb81dc0adda5c4
#
_cell.length_a   1.000
_cell.length_b   1.000
_cell.length_c   1.000
_cell.angle_alpha   90.00
_cell.angle_beta   90.00
_cell.angle_gamma   90.00
#
_symmetry.space_group_name_H-M   'P 1'
#
loop_
_entity.id
_entity.type
_entity.pdbx_description
1 polymer ?
#
loop_
_entity_poly.entity_id
_entity_poly.type
_entity_poly.pdbx_seq_one_letter_code
_entity_poly.pdbx_strand_id
1 'polypeptide(L)' 'MKISVIILTFNEEQNIKKCLESLHQISDDIVIIDSYSEDKTIEICKENNCRIYSNKFINHALQMNWGLKNIEF' A
#
# COMPACT_ATOMS: atom_id res chain seq x y z
N MET A 1 -8.94 -14.35 -13.24
CA MET A 1 -7.61 -13.73 -13.18
C MET A 1 -7.47 -12.92 -11.90
N LYS A 2 -6.39 -13.12 -11.18
CA LYS A 2 -6.16 -12.42 -9.93
C LYS A 2 -5.31 -11.18 -10.19
N ILE A 3 -5.77 -10.02 -9.72
CA ILE A 3 -5.06 -8.76 -9.87
C ILE A 3 -4.59 -8.30 -8.52
N SER A 4 -3.30 -8.03 -8.38
CA SER A 4 -2.74 -7.40 -7.17
C SER A 4 -2.54 -5.92 -7.45
N VAL A 5 -2.92 -5.10 -6.48
CA VAL A 5 -2.78 -3.63 -6.59
C VAL A 5 -1.72 -3.19 -5.61
N ILE A 6 -0.75 -2.42 -6.08
CA ILE A 6 0.32 -1.88 -5.23
C ILE A 6 0.11 -0.38 -5.04
N ILE A 7 0.12 0.06 -3.80
CA ILE A 7 -0.01 1.48 -3.47
C ILE A 7 1.21 1.90 -2.63
N LEU A 8 1.84 3.00 -3.04
CA LEU A 8 2.92 3.62 -2.28
C LEU A 8 2.32 4.70 -1.39
N THR A 9 2.59 4.63 -0.09
CA THR A 9 1.98 5.56 0.87
C THR A 9 3.00 6.28 1.74
N PHE A 10 2.67 7.52 2.11
CA PHE A 10 3.35 8.26 3.16
C PHE A 10 2.38 9.30 3.71
N ASN A 11 1.98 9.16 4.98
CA ASN A 11 1.08 10.10 5.67
C ASN A 11 -0.19 10.42 4.87
N GLU A 12 -0.94 9.37 4.52
CA GLU A 12 -2.15 9.46 3.70
C GLU A 12 -3.45 9.24 4.49
N GLU A 13 -3.44 9.40 5.82
CA GLU A 13 -4.59 9.04 6.66
C GLU A 13 -5.90 9.68 6.23
N GLN A 14 -5.87 10.89 5.66
CA GLN A 14 -7.08 11.58 5.25
C GLN A 14 -7.71 11.03 3.97
N ASN A 15 -6.93 10.38 3.13
CA ASN A 15 -7.38 9.95 1.81
C ASN A 15 -7.35 8.44 1.59
N ILE A 16 -6.57 7.71 2.39
CA ILE A 16 -6.31 6.30 2.12
C ILE A 16 -7.55 5.43 2.22
N LYS A 17 -8.43 5.66 3.18
CA LYS A 17 -9.62 4.86 3.36
C LYS A 17 -10.51 4.87 2.13
N LYS A 18 -10.74 6.05 1.57
CA LYS A 18 -11.57 6.23 0.38
C LYS A 18 -10.96 5.53 -0.83
N CYS A 19 -9.64 5.64 -0.96
CA CYS A 19 -8.89 4.96 -2.00
C CYS A 19 -9.04 3.44 -1.89
N LEU A 20 -8.88 2.89 -0.69
CA LEU A 20 -8.99 1.46 -0.46
C LEU A 20 -10.40 0.93 -0.74
N GLU A 21 -11.43 1.67 -0.34
CA GLU A 21 -12.81 1.29 -0.61
C GLU A 21 -13.07 1.14 -2.11
N SER A 22 -12.53 2.05 -2.92
CA SER A 22 -12.65 1.96 -4.38
C SER A 22 -11.89 0.77 -4.95
N LEU A 23 -10.68 0.51 -4.44
CA LEU A 23 -9.83 -0.55 -4.95
C LEU A 23 -10.33 -1.96 -4.59
N HIS A 24 -11.01 -2.10 -3.44
CA HIS A 24 -11.59 -3.39 -3.05
C HIS A 24 -12.69 -3.86 -4.01
N GLN A 25 -13.21 -2.98 -4.83
CA GLN A 25 -14.17 -3.36 -5.87
C GLN A 25 -13.49 -4.05 -7.07
N ILE A 26 -12.18 -3.87 -7.21
CA ILE A 26 -11.42 -4.42 -8.35
C ILE A 26 -10.50 -5.55 -7.94
N SER A 27 -10.02 -5.57 -6.71
CA SER A 27 -9.04 -6.55 -6.25
C SER A 27 -9.21 -6.90 -4.79
N ASP A 28 -8.99 -8.18 -4.47
CA ASP A 28 -8.93 -8.65 -3.09
C ASP A 28 -7.50 -8.62 -2.54
N ASP A 29 -6.52 -8.32 -3.39
CA ASP A 29 -5.12 -8.29 -2.98
C ASP A 29 -4.55 -6.89 -3.15
N ILE A 30 -4.65 -6.09 -2.09
CA ILE A 30 -4.10 -4.74 -2.06
C ILE A 30 -2.84 -4.76 -1.21
N VAL A 31 -1.73 -4.33 -1.80
CA VAL A 31 -0.42 -4.32 -1.19
C VAL A 31 0.03 -2.88 -0.98
N ILE A 32 0.37 -2.56 0.26
CA ILE A 32 0.83 -1.24 0.63
C ILE A 32 2.33 -1.27 0.87
N ILE A 33 3.06 -0.38 0.22
CA ILE A 33 4.47 -0.13 0.55
C ILE A 33 4.52 1.25 1.18
N ASP A 34 4.65 1.27 2.51
CA ASP A 34 4.62 2.49 3.28
C ASP A 34 6.02 3.00 3.60
N SER A 35 6.20 4.31 3.49
CA SER A 35 7.50 4.96 3.73
C SER A 35 7.58 5.50 5.16
N TYR A 36 7.25 4.64 6.14
CA TYR A 36 7.28 4.96 7.57
C TYR A 36 6.38 6.14 7.93
N SER A 37 5.09 6.04 7.57
CA SER A 37 4.09 7.04 7.95
C SER A 37 4.05 7.24 9.45
N GLU A 38 3.93 8.49 9.88
CA GLU A 38 3.84 8.87 11.28
C GLU A 38 2.41 9.08 11.74
N ASP A 39 1.46 9.07 10.82
CA ASP A 39 0.04 9.22 11.10
C ASP A 39 -0.67 7.84 11.17
N LYS A 40 -1.99 7.81 11.00
CA LYS A 40 -2.79 6.59 11.10
C LYS A 40 -2.89 5.81 9.80
N THR A 41 -2.09 6.12 8.80
CA THR A 41 -2.14 5.43 7.49
C THR A 41 -2.05 3.91 7.63
N ILE A 42 -1.07 3.42 8.38
CA ILE A 42 -0.87 1.97 8.54
C ILE A 42 -2.05 1.31 9.25
N GLU A 43 -2.56 1.96 10.31
CA GLU A 43 -3.72 1.43 11.04
C GLU A 43 -4.94 1.27 10.13
N ILE A 44 -5.21 2.28 9.30
CA ILE A 44 -6.33 2.27 8.37
C ILE A 44 -6.16 1.15 7.34
N CYS A 45 -4.94 0.97 6.82
CA CYS A 45 -4.66 -0.11 5.87
C CYS A 45 -4.86 -1.48 6.50
N LYS A 46 -4.45 -1.68 7.74
CA LYS A 46 -4.67 -2.94 8.45
C LYS A 46 -6.15 -3.24 8.64
N GLU A 47 -6.93 -2.23 8.99
CA GLU A 47 -8.37 -2.36 9.16
C GLU A 47 -9.09 -2.71 7.87
N ASN A 48 -8.48 -2.40 6.73
CA ASN A 48 -9.03 -2.66 5.41
C ASN A 48 -8.40 -3.87 4.71
N ASN A 49 -7.79 -4.78 5.47
CA ASN A 49 -7.29 -6.07 4.99
C ASN A 49 -6.23 -5.98 3.90
N CYS A 50 -5.34 -4.99 4.00
CA CYS A 50 -4.22 -4.85 3.08
C CYS A 50 -2.99 -5.60 3.57
N ARG A 51 -2.15 -6.05 2.64
CA ARG A 51 -0.81 -6.53 2.99
C ARG A 51 0.09 -5.30 3.09
N ILE A 52 0.82 -5.16 4.18
CA ILE A 52 1.58 -3.95 4.47
C ILE A 52 3.06 -4.25 4.61
N TYR A 53 3.86 -3.50 3.86
CA TYR A 53 5.32 -3.56 3.93
C TYR A 53 5.84 -2.14 4.13
N SER A 54 6.96 -2.00 4.81
CA SER A 54 7.57 -0.70 5.06
C SER A 54 8.96 -0.66 4.44
N ASN A 55 9.25 0.42 3.75
CA ASN A 55 10.56 0.64 3.16
C ASN A 55 10.83 2.14 3.01
N LYS A 56 12.07 2.54 3.23
CA LYS A 56 12.45 3.94 3.12
C LYS A 56 12.27 4.44 1.69
N PHE A 57 11.55 5.54 1.54
CA PHE A 57 11.31 6.13 0.23
C PHE A 57 12.54 6.90 -0.27
N ILE A 58 12.94 6.63 -1.51
CA ILE A 58 13.97 7.38 -2.23
C ILE A 58 13.33 8.05 -3.44
N ASN A 59 12.67 7.27 -4.29
CA ASN A 59 11.82 7.77 -5.36
C ASN A 59 10.82 6.67 -5.75
N HIS A 60 9.83 7.02 -6.58
CA HIS A 60 8.77 6.07 -6.94
C HIS A 60 9.29 4.84 -7.66
N ALA A 61 10.24 4.99 -8.57
CA ALA A 61 10.78 3.87 -9.33
C ALA A 61 11.53 2.88 -8.43
N LEU A 62 12.35 3.37 -7.52
CA LEU A 62 13.09 2.52 -6.59
C LEU A 62 12.18 1.83 -5.59
N GLN A 63 11.14 2.54 -5.11
CA GLN A 63 10.17 1.95 -4.18
C GLN A 63 9.39 0.83 -4.86
N MET A 64 8.94 1.04 -6.09
CA MET A 64 8.24 0.00 -6.85
C MET A 64 9.14 -1.20 -7.12
N ASN A 65 10.41 -0.97 -7.50
CA ASN A 65 11.37 -2.04 -7.73
C ASN A 65 11.65 -2.84 -6.45
N TRP A 66 11.73 -2.15 -5.31
CA TRP A 66 11.88 -2.82 -4.02
C TRP A 66 10.72 -3.79 -3.79
N GLY A 67 9.50 -3.33 -4.03
CA GLY A 67 8.31 -4.16 -3.87
C GLY A 67 8.33 -5.38 -4.78
N LEU A 68 8.67 -5.19 -6.04
CA LEU A 68 8.73 -6.28 -7.01
C LEU A 68 9.78 -7.34 -6.65
N LYS A 69 10.86 -6.94 -5.98
CA LYS A 69 11.92 -7.86 -5.56
C LYS A 69 11.62 -8.56 -4.23
N ASN A 70 10.92 -7.91 -3.33
CA ASN A 70 10.80 -8.36 -1.94
C ASN A 70 9.40 -8.84 -1.54
N ILE A 71 8.40 -8.57 -2.36
CA ILE A 71 7.01 -8.93 -2.06
C ILE A 71 6.58 -10.06 -2.99
N GLU A 72 5.90 -11.04 -2.43
CA GLU A 72 5.39 -12.17 -3.18
C GLU A 72 3.99 -11.84 -3.73
N PHE A 73 3.82 -12.07 -5.01
CA PHE A 73 2.54 -11.79 -5.70
C PHE A 73 1.91 -13.03 -6.29
#